data_0a6ace52f29c5e034206f4fc4ccfecd9
#
_entry.id   0a6ace52f29c5e034206f4fc4ccfecd9
#
_cell.length_a   1.000
_cell.length_b   1.000
_cell.length_c   1.000
_cell.angle_alpha   90.00
_cell.angle_beta   90.00
_cell.angle_gamma   90.00
#
_symmetry.space_group_name_H-M   'P 1'
#
loop_
_entity.id
_entity.type
_entity.pdbx_description
1 polymer ?
#
loop_
_entity_poly.entity_id
_entity_poly.type
_entity_poly.pdbx_seq_one_letter_code
_entity_poly.pdbx_strand_id
1 'polypeptide(L)'
;EKIMRVLFAVSNSEDSKGDIVDVICNEYQKEYKKIISYKRVFYYDAIINEIRQSRDNKYDRIIISEDFEKVLNDTYENEDFNLYKRIDEITDEAYKDDGTGIPIILLCSDRRSKRDSIVSKLFVLGVYNMLFGRERTIQNVCALIEKPRNKRMAKVLYNIDPTAVKYTSSNNENIISDKELLSILKFFNINKDKVEKCVRGFAKISREYTDEQIQLIIKKLPLDVRIILEDNSKEYQKYSKVSVKR
;
A
#
# COMPACT_ATOMS: atom_id res chain seq x y z
N GLU A 1 -19.60 -19.85 24.88
CA GLU A 1 -18.52 -19.71 23.83
C GLU A 1 -18.74 -18.41 23.09
N LYS A 2 -17.73 -17.54 23.06
CA LYS A 2 -17.81 -16.27 22.33
C LYS A 2 -17.73 -16.57 20.83
N ILE A 3 -18.85 -16.37 20.12
CA ILE A 3 -18.88 -16.50 18.66
C ILE A 3 -18.15 -15.30 18.04
N MET A 4 -17.19 -15.56 17.16
CA MET A 4 -16.49 -14.53 16.38
C MET A 4 -17.36 -14.11 15.19
N ARG A 5 -17.67 -12.82 15.06
CA ARG A 5 -18.46 -12.30 13.93
C ARG A 5 -17.56 -11.65 12.91
N VAL A 6 -17.62 -12.15 11.67
CA VAL A 6 -16.72 -11.72 10.60
C VAL A 6 -17.52 -11.31 9.37
N LEU A 7 -17.21 -10.14 8.83
CA LEU A 7 -17.70 -9.68 7.52
C LEU A 7 -16.66 -10.01 6.48
N PHE A 8 -17.02 -10.82 5.47
CA PHE A 8 -16.14 -11.16 4.36
C PHE A 8 -16.50 -10.40 3.10
N ALA A 9 -15.56 -9.64 2.58
CA ALA A 9 -15.59 -8.99 1.29
C ALA A 9 -14.51 -9.62 0.40
N VAL A 10 -14.78 -10.82 -0.09
CA VAL A 10 -13.87 -11.65 -0.87
C VAL A 10 -14.59 -12.19 -2.10
N SER A 11 -13.85 -12.37 -3.21
CA SER A 11 -14.41 -12.90 -4.45
C SER A 11 -14.87 -14.35 -4.29
N ASN A 12 -15.83 -14.75 -5.13
CA ASN A 12 -16.24 -16.16 -5.29
C ASN A 12 -15.17 -16.90 -6.12
N SER A 13 -14.01 -17.15 -5.57
CA SER A 13 -13.07 -18.07 -6.20
C SER A 13 -13.31 -19.47 -5.62
N GLU A 14 -13.93 -20.33 -6.38
CA GLU A 14 -13.92 -21.77 -6.14
C GLU A 14 -12.54 -22.29 -6.57
N ASP A 15 -11.65 -22.39 -5.63
CA ASP A 15 -10.45 -23.18 -5.82
C ASP A 15 -10.80 -24.68 -5.68
N SER A 16 -9.91 -25.56 -6.15
CA SER A 16 -10.03 -27.02 -6.02
C SER A 16 -10.28 -27.55 -4.59
N LYS A 17 -10.24 -26.67 -3.60
CA LYS A 17 -10.46 -26.95 -2.15
C LYS A 17 -11.81 -26.46 -1.61
N GLY A 18 -12.67 -25.85 -2.44
CA GLY A 18 -13.95 -25.28 -2.03
C GLY A 18 -13.93 -23.75 -1.83
N ASP A 19 -15.03 -23.20 -1.33
CA ASP A 19 -15.16 -21.76 -1.06
C ASP A 19 -14.16 -21.30 0.00
N ILE A 20 -13.42 -20.24 -0.28
CA ILE A 20 -12.38 -19.69 0.60
C ILE A 20 -12.90 -19.35 2.01
N VAL A 21 -14.12 -18.87 2.11
CA VAL A 21 -14.74 -18.51 3.40
C VAL A 21 -14.98 -19.77 4.25
N ASP A 22 -15.49 -20.83 3.64
CA ASP A 22 -15.72 -22.11 4.32
C ASP A 22 -14.39 -22.73 4.77
N VAL A 23 -13.36 -22.65 3.93
CA VAL A 23 -12.01 -23.14 4.28
C VAL A 23 -11.44 -22.37 5.49
N ILE A 24 -11.58 -21.04 5.51
CA ILE A 24 -11.15 -20.21 6.66
C ILE A 24 -11.93 -20.58 7.91
N CYS A 25 -13.26 -20.70 7.83
CA CYS A 25 -14.11 -21.01 8.98
C CYS A 25 -13.78 -22.40 9.57
N ASN A 26 -13.59 -23.39 8.71
CA ASN A 26 -13.23 -24.74 9.12
C ASN A 26 -11.83 -24.80 9.78
N GLU A 27 -10.84 -24.13 9.19
CA GLU A 27 -9.48 -24.11 9.77
C GLU A 27 -9.46 -23.34 11.09
N TYR A 28 -10.18 -22.20 11.19
CA TYR A 28 -10.30 -21.45 12.41
C TYR A 28 -10.96 -22.29 13.54
N GLN A 29 -12.04 -23.01 13.24
CA GLN A 29 -12.69 -23.90 14.20
C GLN A 29 -11.75 -25.03 14.64
N LYS A 30 -11.00 -25.59 13.70
CA LYS A 30 -10.03 -26.67 13.98
C LYS A 30 -8.91 -26.20 14.89
N GLU A 31 -8.35 -25.01 14.63
CA GLU A 31 -7.18 -24.47 15.35
C GLU A 31 -7.56 -23.86 16.70
N TYR A 32 -8.59 -23.02 16.72
CA TYR A 32 -8.95 -22.23 17.92
C TYR A 32 -10.13 -22.78 18.70
N LYS A 33 -10.80 -23.85 18.23
CA LYS A 33 -11.99 -24.44 18.84
C LYS A 33 -13.14 -23.43 19.05
N LYS A 34 -13.22 -22.44 18.18
CA LYS A 34 -14.22 -21.37 18.18
C LYS A 34 -14.96 -21.36 16.84
N ILE A 35 -16.19 -20.87 16.83
CA ILE A 35 -17.03 -20.78 15.64
C ILE A 35 -17.02 -19.35 15.12
N ILE A 36 -16.91 -19.20 13.81
CA ILE A 36 -17.14 -17.94 13.11
C ILE A 36 -18.60 -17.90 12.63
N SER A 37 -19.33 -16.84 13.03
CA SER A 37 -20.56 -16.42 12.39
C SER A 37 -20.22 -15.35 11.38
N TYR A 38 -20.58 -15.54 10.12
CA TYR A 38 -20.17 -14.62 9.09
C TYR A 38 -21.29 -14.15 8.19
N LYS A 39 -21.07 -13.00 7.57
CA LYS A 39 -21.78 -12.54 6.38
C LYS A 39 -20.78 -12.26 5.27
N ARG A 40 -21.20 -12.48 4.03
CA ARG A 40 -20.39 -12.21 2.84
C ARG A 40 -21.03 -11.12 2.00
N VAL A 41 -20.20 -10.22 1.49
CA VAL A 41 -20.59 -9.15 0.56
C VAL A 41 -19.70 -9.20 -0.69
N PHE A 42 -20.19 -8.68 -1.81
CA PHE A 42 -19.57 -8.88 -3.11
C PHE A 42 -19.11 -7.57 -3.78
N TYR A 43 -19.35 -6.40 -3.15
CA TYR A 43 -18.95 -5.09 -3.63
C TYR A 43 -18.74 -4.13 -2.46
N TYR A 44 -17.92 -3.08 -2.67
CA TYR A 44 -17.49 -2.18 -1.59
C TYR A 44 -18.65 -1.46 -0.89
N ASP A 45 -19.62 -0.96 -1.64
CA ASP A 45 -20.75 -0.26 -1.06
C ASP A 45 -21.59 -1.17 -0.13
N ALA A 46 -21.60 -2.49 -0.39
CA ALA A 46 -22.29 -3.44 0.47
C ALA A 46 -21.60 -3.59 1.83
N ILE A 47 -20.29 -3.37 1.93
CA ILE A 47 -19.56 -3.38 3.22
C ILE A 47 -20.12 -2.28 4.12
N ILE A 48 -20.20 -1.05 3.62
CA ILE A 48 -20.69 0.11 4.37
C ILE A 48 -22.15 -0.08 4.77
N ASN A 49 -22.98 -0.51 3.81
CA ASN A 49 -24.39 -0.76 4.07
C ASN A 49 -24.58 -1.83 5.15
N GLU A 50 -23.80 -2.90 5.11
CA GLU A 50 -23.87 -3.97 6.09
C GLU A 50 -23.43 -3.51 7.48
N ILE A 51 -22.36 -2.73 7.59
CA ILE A 51 -21.89 -2.16 8.86
C ILE A 51 -22.97 -1.26 9.47
N ARG A 52 -23.61 -0.41 8.66
CA ARG A 52 -24.68 0.49 9.10
C ARG A 52 -25.95 -0.23 9.54
N GLN A 53 -26.30 -1.34 8.88
CA GLN A 53 -27.47 -2.13 9.22
C GLN A 53 -27.29 -3.00 10.46
N SER A 54 -26.06 -3.40 10.77
CA SER A 54 -25.74 -4.32 11.87
C SER A 54 -25.51 -3.63 13.23
N ARG A 55 -26.23 -2.52 13.50
CA ARG A 55 -26.01 -1.66 14.69
C ARG A 55 -25.96 -2.42 16.01
N ASP A 56 -26.83 -3.41 16.21
CA ASP A 56 -26.94 -4.20 17.47
C ASP A 56 -26.03 -5.43 17.49
N ASN A 57 -25.47 -5.83 16.35
CA ASN A 57 -24.70 -7.07 16.16
C ASN A 57 -23.40 -6.80 15.38
N LYS A 58 -22.60 -5.87 15.87
CA LYS A 58 -21.39 -5.46 15.16
C LYS A 58 -20.38 -6.58 14.97
N TYR A 59 -19.67 -6.50 13.85
CA TYR A 59 -18.62 -7.44 13.51
C TYR A 59 -17.39 -7.27 14.41
N ASP A 60 -16.71 -8.37 14.67
CA ASP A 60 -15.42 -8.37 15.37
C ASP A 60 -14.27 -8.12 14.41
N ARG A 61 -14.44 -8.51 13.13
CA ARG A 61 -13.44 -8.38 12.06
C ARG A 61 -14.11 -8.12 10.72
N ILE A 62 -13.39 -7.39 9.86
CA ILE A 62 -13.75 -7.23 8.45
C ILE A 62 -12.58 -7.75 7.63
N ILE A 63 -12.81 -8.69 6.70
CA ILE A 63 -11.81 -9.24 5.81
C ILE A 63 -12.12 -8.78 4.40
N ILE A 64 -11.16 -8.08 3.78
CA ILE A 64 -11.32 -7.51 2.44
C ILE A 64 -10.19 -8.05 1.56
N SER A 65 -10.54 -8.64 0.41
CA SER A 65 -9.57 -8.90 -0.67
C SER A 65 -9.50 -7.68 -1.58
N GLU A 66 -8.31 -7.14 -1.82
CA GLU A 66 -8.13 -5.99 -2.71
C GLU A 66 -8.74 -6.23 -4.11
N ASP A 67 -8.69 -7.47 -4.57
CA ASP A 67 -9.13 -7.87 -5.91
C ASP A 67 -10.58 -8.39 -5.95
N PHE A 68 -11.38 -8.24 -4.88
CA PHE A 68 -12.72 -8.86 -4.86
C PHE A 68 -13.73 -8.14 -5.77
N GLU A 69 -13.53 -6.86 -6.02
CA GLU A 69 -14.29 -6.07 -6.98
C GLU A 69 -13.31 -5.47 -8.00
N LYS A 70 -13.19 -6.12 -9.17
CA LYS A 70 -12.29 -5.65 -10.22
C LYS A 70 -12.94 -4.51 -11.02
N VAL A 71 -12.27 -3.36 -11.04
CA VAL A 71 -12.53 -2.30 -12.01
C VAL A 71 -11.73 -2.62 -13.27
N LEU A 72 -12.40 -2.97 -14.35
CA LEU A 72 -11.76 -3.26 -15.63
C LEU A 72 -11.20 -1.96 -16.23
N ASN A 73 -9.93 -1.98 -16.66
CA ASN A 73 -9.24 -0.91 -17.41
C ASN A 73 -8.85 0.36 -16.63
N ASP A 74 -8.51 0.24 -15.36
CA ASP A 74 -7.96 1.38 -14.62
C ASP A 74 -6.42 1.39 -14.60
N THR A 75 -5.82 2.58 -14.41
CA THR A 75 -4.37 2.71 -14.20
C THR A 75 -4.02 2.34 -12.76
N TYR A 76 -2.79 1.90 -12.48
CA TYR A 76 -2.35 1.56 -11.12
C TYR A 76 -2.49 2.72 -10.13
N GLU A 77 -2.29 3.97 -10.56
CA GLU A 77 -2.46 5.16 -9.73
C GLU A 77 -3.93 5.37 -9.34
N ASN A 78 -4.85 5.18 -10.30
CA ASN A 78 -6.28 5.24 -10.04
C ASN A 78 -6.74 4.10 -9.13
N GLU A 79 -6.21 2.88 -9.32
CA GLU A 79 -6.51 1.74 -8.44
C GLU A 79 -6.08 2.03 -6.99
N ASP A 80 -4.89 2.61 -6.78
CA ASP A 80 -4.40 2.98 -5.45
C ASP A 80 -5.24 4.07 -4.81
N PHE A 81 -5.62 5.10 -5.57
CA PHE A 81 -6.50 6.15 -5.12
C PHE A 81 -7.89 5.61 -4.77
N ASN A 82 -8.46 4.76 -5.61
CA ASN A 82 -9.76 4.14 -5.38
C ASN A 82 -9.74 3.22 -4.16
N LEU A 83 -8.70 2.39 -4.00
CA LEU A 83 -8.54 1.55 -2.82
C LEU A 83 -8.46 2.40 -1.55
N TYR A 84 -7.62 3.45 -1.55
CA TYR A 84 -7.49 4.35 -0.41
C TYR A 84 -8.83 4.95 -0.03
N LYS A 85 -9.53 5.56 -0.99
CA LYS A 85 -10.82 6.22 -0.77
C LYS A 85 -11.86 5.24 -0.19
N ARG A 86 -11.98 4.04 -0.74
CA ARG A 86 -12.93 3.02 -0.28
C ARG A 86 -12.60 2.51 1.12
N ILE A 87 -11.32 2.31 1.44
CA ILE A 87 -10.90 1.91 2.78
C ILE A 87 -11.12 3.04 3.78
N ASP A 88 -10.88 4.29 3.42
CA ASP A 88 -11.17 5.47 4.23
C ASP A 88 -12.66 5.53 4.61
N GLU A 89 -13.55 5.44 3.64
CA GLU A 89 -15.00 5.38 3.84
C GLU A 89 -15.44 4.21 4.74
N ILE A 90 -14.80 3.04 4.61
CA ILE A 90 -15.08 1.88 5.47
C ILE A 90 -14.57 2.12 6.90
N THR A 91 -13.38 2.69 7.05
CA THR A 91 -12.82 2.96 8.40
C THR A 91 -13.65 3.98 9.17
N ASP A 92 -14.25 4.94 8.49
CA ASP A 92 -15.16 5.92 9.11
C ASP A 92 -16.42 5.28 9.73
N GLU A 93 -16.88 4.15 9.18
CA GLU A 93 -18.08 3.44 9.67
C GLU A 93 -17.74 2.23 10.56
N ALA A 94 -16.49 1.73 10.49
CA ALA A 94 -16.07 0.48 11.14
C ALA A 94 -15.74 0.67 12.63
N TYR A 95 -16.71 1.14 13.43
CA TYR A 95 -16.56 1.33 14.87
C TYR A 95 -17.58 0.51 15.65
N LYS A 96 -17.17 0.03 16.83
CA LYS A 96 -18.04 -0.57 17.85
C LYS A 96 -18.70 0.52 18.67
N ASP A 97 -19.71 0.14 19.47
CA ASP A 97 -20.45 1.07 20.34
C ASP A 97 -19.60 1.73 21.42
N ASP A 98 -18.50 1.06 21.80
CA ASP A 98 -17.50 1.59 22.74
C ASP A 98 -16.49 2.54 22.08
N GLY A 99 -16.68 2.87 20.80
CA GLY A 99 -15.78 3.73 20.01
C GLY A 99 -14.50 3.03 19.54
N THR A 100 -14.33 1.71 19.79
CA THR A 100 -13.18 0.99 19.26
C THR A 100 -13.38 0.63 17.80
N GLY A 101 -12.34 0.83 16.97
CA GLY A 101 -12.36 0.45 15.56
C GLY A 101 -12.44 -1.06 15.37
N ILE A 102 -13.24 -1.50 14.39
CA ILE A 102 -13.29 -2.91 13.98
C ILE A 102 -12.04 -3.22 13.15
N PRO A 103 -11.18 -4.18 13.57
CA PRO A 103 -9.98 -4.49 12.81
C PRO A 103 -10.28 -4.99 11.40
N ILE A 104 -9.67 -4.32 10.42
CA ILE A 104 -9.71 -4.71 9.00
C ILE A 104 -8.51 -5.58 8.70
N ILE A 105 -8.73 -6.74 8.06
CA ILE A 105 -7.72 -7.64 7.51
C ILE A 105 -7.77 -7.48 6.00
N LEU A 106 -6.73 -6.89 5.40
CA LEU A 106 -6.64 -6.65 3.97
C LEU A 106 -5.76 -7.71 3.31
N LEU A 107 -6.34 -8.48 2.40
CA LEU A 107 -5.64 -9.40 1.53
C LEU A 107 -5.19 -8.63 0.30
N CYS A 108 -3.94 -8.21 0.28
CA CYS A 108 -3.38 -7.38 -0.78
C CYS A 108 -3.24 -8.16 -2.09
N SER A 109 -3.38 -7.51 -3.24
CA SER A 109 -3.18 -8.13 -4.55
C SER A 109 -1.74 -8.62 -4.75
N ASP A 110 -1.52 -9.49 -5.76
CA ASP A 110 -0.20 -10.10 -6.02
C ASP A 110 0.87 -9.08 -6.39
N ARG A 111 0.48 -7.94 -6.95
CA ARG A 111 1.38 -6.84 -7.31
C ARG A 111 1.89 -6.05 -6.11
N ARG A 112 1.24 -6.17 -4.95
CA ARG A 112 1.57 -5.39 -3.76
C ARG A 112 2.78 -5.91 -3.00
N SER A 113 3.52 -4.97 -2.44
CA SER A 113 4.60 -5.24 -1.50
C SER A 113 4.49 -4.38 -0.24
N LYS A 114 5.16 -4.78 0.83
CA LYS A 114 5.21 -4.01 2.08
C LYS A 114 5.86 -2.62 1.93
N ARG A 115 6.53 -2.37 0.80
CA ARG A 115 7.25 -1.11 0.52
C ARG A 115 6.47 -0.13 -0.32
N ASP A 116 5.28 -0.52 -0.80
CA ASP A 116 4.45 0.35 -1.62
C ASP A 116 3.96 1.55 -0.81
N SER A 117 3.93 2.72 -1.42
CA SER A 117 3.53 3.98 -0.77
C SER A 117 2.11 3.91 -0.19
N ILE A 118 1.21 3.18 -0.82
CA ILE A 118 -0.15 2.96 -0.36
C ILE A 118 -0.21 2.29 1.01
N VAL A 119 0.76 1.42 1.36
CA VAL A 119 0.82 0.72 2.64
C VAL A 119 0.92 1.70 3.81
N SER A 120 1.74 2.74 3.68
CA SER A 120 1.85 3.80 4.68
C SER A 120 0.55 4.61 4.80
N LYS A 121 -0.12 4.88 3.68
CA LYS A 121 -1.42 5.59 3.66
C LYS A 121 -2.50 4.76 4.37
N LEU A 122 -2.61 3.47 4.04
CA LEU A 122 -3.55 2.55 4.69
C LEU A 122 -3.26 2.37 6.19
N PHE A 123 -1.98 2.35 6.57
CA PHE A 123 -1.60 2.30 7.98
C PHE A 123 -2.10 3.53 8.75
N VAL A 124 -2.05 4.73 8.16
CA VAL A 124 -2.58 5.97 8.78
C VAL A 124 -4.08 5.88 9.00
N LEU A 125 -4.83 5.23 8.09
CA LEU A 125 -6.26 4.94 8.25
C LEU A 125 -6.58 3.90 9.34
N GLY A 126 -5.56 3.26 9.94
CA GLY A 126 -5.76 2.25 10.98
C GLY A 126 -5.78 0.81 10.47
N VAL A 127 -5.46 0.56 9.20
CA VAL A 127 -5.36 -0.79 8.65
C VAL A 127 -4.01 -1.39 9.01
N TYR A 128 -3.99 -2.18 10.11
CA TYR A 128 -2.76 -2.78 10.64
C TYR A 128 -2.53 -4.22 10.20
N ASN A 129 -3.52 -4.86 9.57
CA ASN A 129 -3.50 -6.27 9.24
C ASN A 129 -3.53 -6.48 7.73
N MET A 130 -2.43 -6.15 7.06
CA MET A 130 -2.26 -6.39 5.63
C MET A 130 -1.43 -7.65 5.42
N LEU A 131 -1.85 -8.52 4.48
CA LEU A 131 -1.16 -9.74 4.07
C LEU A 131 -0.74 -9.63 2.60
N PHE A 132 0.54 -9.85 2.31
CA PHE A 132 1.15 -9.70 0.99
C PHE A 132 1.65 -11.02 0.44
N GLY A 133 1.46 -11.28 -0.84
CA GLY A 133 2.04 -12.40 -1.56
C GLY A 133 1.92 -13.74 -0.80
N ARG A 134 3.05 -14.36 -0.49
CA ARG A 134 3.11 -15.66 0.19
C ARG A 134 2.59 -15.64 1.64
N GLU A 135 2.41 -14.47 2.24
CA GLU A 135 1.84 -14.36 3.59
C GLU A 135 0.31 -14.55 3.60
N ARG A 136 -0.36 -14.51 2.44
CA ARG A 136 -1.79 -14.75 2.29
C ARG A 136 -2.13 -16.24 2.41
N THR A 137 -1.90 -16.80 3.58
CA THR A 137 -2.25 -18.19 3.91
C THR A 137 -3.50 -18.23 4.79
N ILE A 138 -4.24 -19.32 4.74
CA ILE A 138 -5.41 -19.54 5.60
C ILE A 138 -5.01 -19.43 7.07
N GLN A 139 -3.87 -19.99 7.46
CA GLN A 139 -3.36 -19.94 8.82
C GLN A 139 -3.10 -18.51 9.29
N ASN A 140 -2.49 -17.68 8.44
CA ASN A 140 -2.23 -16.28 8.77
C ASN A 140 -3.52 -15.46 8.88
N VAL A 141 -4.51 -15.74 8.03
CA VAL A 141 -5.84 -15.12 8.14
C VAL A 141 -6.50 -15.52 9.45
N CYS A 142 -6.52 -16.80 9.81
CA CYS A 142 -7.05 -17.29 11.06
C CYS A 142 -6.35 -16.68 12.28
N ALA A 143 -5.02 -16.58 12.24
CA ALA A 143 -4.24 -15.93 13.32
C ALA A 143 -4.63 -14.46 13.51
N LEU A 144 -4.86 -13.71 12.41
CA LEU A 144 -5.29 -12.31 12.48
C LEU A 144 -6.75 -12.16 12.90
N ILE A 145 -7.61 -13.12 12.57
CA ILE A 145 -9.00 -13.16 13.11
C ILE A 145 -8.93 -13.30 14.61
N GLU A 146 -8.14 -14.24 15.13
CA GLU A 146 -8.03 -14.46 16.59
C GLU A 146 -7.35 -13.28 17.28
N LYS A 147 -6.19 -12.88 16.80
CA LYS A 147 -5.40 -11.81 17.39
C LYS A 147 -4.87 -10.81 16.34
N PRO A 148 -5.61 -9.74 16.06
CA PRO A 148 -5.17 -8.73 15.13
C PRO A 148 -3.91 -7.99 15.66
N ARG A 149 -3.10 -7.52 14.74
CA ARG A 149 -1.94 -6.68 15.05
C ARG A 149 -2.39 -5.33 15.56
N ASN A 150 -1.68 -4.82 16.52
CA ASN A 150 -1.83 -3.43 16.97
C ASN A 150 -0.93 -2.50 16.14
N LYS A 151 -1.11 -1.18 16.31
CA LYS A 151 -0.34 -0.14 15.61
C LYS A 151 1.17 -0.33 15.73
N ARG A 152 1.67 -0.68 16.94
CA ARG A 152 3.12 -0.85 17.19
C ARG A 152 3.69 -2.03 16.39
N MET A 153 2.99 -3.16 16.38
CA MET A 153 3.41 -4.35 15.64
C MET A 153 3.41 -4.08 14.13
N ALA A 154 2.35 -3.45 13.62
CA ALA A 154 2.23 -3.12 12.21
C ALA A 154 3.31 -2.12 11.75
N LYS A 155 3.63 -1.11 12.57
CA LYS A 155 4.68 -0.13 12.30
C LYS A 155 6.04 -0.79 12.06
N VAL A 156 6.40 -1.76 12.92
CA VAL A 156 7.65 -2.52 12.77
C VAL A 156 7.61 -3.41 11.53
N LEU A 157 6.49 -4.13 11.33
CA LEU A 157 6.34 -5.09 10.23
C LEU A 157 6.40 -4.43 8.85
N TYR A 158 5.80 -3.25 8.69
CA TYR A 158 5.77 -2.52 7.43
C TYR A 158 6.92 -1.52 7.30
N ASN A 159 7.81 -1.47 8.28
CA ASN A 159 8.93 -0.53 8.33
C ASN A 159 8.50 0.93 8.09
N ILE A 160 7.41 1.33 8.76
CA ILE A 160 6.88 2.69 8.64
C ILE A 160 7.74 3.62 9.50
N ASP A 161 8.47 4.50 8.83
CA ASP A 161 9.27 5.53 9.48
C ASP A 161 8.34 6.56 10.15
N PRO A 162 8.47 6.77 11.47
CA PRO A 162 7.69 7.79 12.16
C PRO A 162 7.94 9.21 11.65
N THR A 163 9.08 9.44 11.03
CA THR A 163 9.44 10.75 10.46
C THR A 163 8.92 10.93 9.04
N ALA A 164 8.64 9.83 8.30
CA ALA A 164 8.01 9.86 6.98
C ALA A 164 6.51 10.12 7.05
N VAL A 165 5.87 9.87 8.19
CA VAL A 165 4.49 10.28 8.47
C VAL A 165 4.49 11.73 8.96
N LYS A 166 5.10 12.63 8.22
CA LYS A 166 4.74 14.05 8.32
C LYS A 166 3.32 14.15 7.76
N TYR A 167 2.41 14.69 8.55
CA TYR A 167 1.12 15.15 8.08
C TYR A 167 1.34 16.06 6.89
N THR A 168 1.31 15.50 5.71
CA THR A 168 1.34 16.27 4.48
C THR A 168 -0.08 16.72 4.24
N SER A 169 -0.41 17.90 4.77
CA SER A 169 -1.34 18.76 4.05
C SER A 169 -0.90 18.75 2.59
N SER A 170 -1.74 18.15 1.75
CA SER A 170 -1.82 18.22 0.30
C SER A 170 -0.79 19.14 -0.39
N ASN A 171 0.47 18.71 -0.56
CA ASN A 171 1.42 19.31 -1.51
C ASN A 171 2.79 18.60 -1.60
N ASN A 172 2.94 17.32 -1.18
CA ASN A 172 4.24 16.64 -1.24
C ASN A 172 4.22 15.35 -2.09
N GLU A 173 3.57 15.36 -3.24
CA GLU A 173 3.77 14.32 -4.28
C GLU A 173 5.15 14.41 -4.96
N ASN A 174 5.99 15.39 -4.58
CA ASN A 174 7.23 15.75 -5.28
C ASN A 174 8.51 15.42 -4.53
N ILE A 175 8.50 14.59 -3.47
CA ILE A 175 9.73 14.27 -2.72
C ILE A 175 10.19 12.85 -3.05
N ILE A 176 11.37 12.75 -3.67
CA ILE A 176 12.10 11.48 -3.81
C ILE A 176 12.50 11.00 -2.41
N SER A 177 12.31 9.72 -2.11
CA SER A 177 12.78 9.15 -0.85
C SER A 177 14.32 9.20 -0.77
N ASP A 178 14.87 9.44 0.43
CA ASP A 178 16.33 9.47 0.63
C ASP A 178 17.01 8.21 0.14
N LYS A 179 16.40 7.05 0.30
CA LYS A 179 16.92 5.77 -0.16
C LYS A 179 16.98 5.67 -1.68
N GLU A 180 15.97 6.18 -2.35
CA GLU A 180 15.88 6.20 -3.81
C GLU A 180 16.89 7.21 -4.38
N LEU A 181 16.98 8.40 -3.78
CA LEU A 181 17.97 9.40 -4.12
C LEU A 181 19.40 8.84 -3.95
N LEU A 182 19.69 8.18 -2.85
CA LEU A 182 20.99 7.54 -2.62
C LEU A 182 21.29 6.44 -3.65
N SER A 183 20.28 5.67 -4.07
CA SER A 183 20.44 4.66 -5.13
C SER A 183 20.80 5.30 -6.47
N ILE A 184 20.13 6.39 -6.82
CA ILE A 184 20.42 7.16 -8.04
C ILE A 184 21.84 7.72 -7.99
N LEU A 185 22.22 8.38 -6.91
CA LEU A 185 23.56 8.95 -6.74
C LEU A 185 24.65 7.87 -6.79
N LYS A 186 24.40 6.72 -6.18
CA LYS A 186 25.31 5.57 -6.22
C LYS A 186 25.48 5.04 -7.65
N PHE A 187 24.42 4.95 -8.44
CA PHE A 187 24.49 4.56 -9.85
C PHE A 187 25.41 5.48 -10.65
N PHE A 188 25.24 6.80 -10.53
CA PHE A 188 26.07 7.76 -11.23
C PHE A 188 27.51 7.74 -10.76
N ASN A 189 27.76 7.61 -9.46
CA ASN A 189 29.12 7.54 -8.92
C ASN A 189 29.89 6.30 -9.41
N ILE A 190 29.23 5.14 -9.49
CA ILE A 190 29.85 3.91 -10.02
C ILE A 190 30.10 3.99 -11.53
N ASN A 191 29.31 4.76 -12.27
CA ASN A 191 29.39 4.83 -13.73
C ASN A 191 29.97 6.15 -14.26
N LYS A 192 30.57 6.99 -13.42
CA LYS A 192 31.08 8.31 -13.77
C LYS A 192 32.06 8.30 -14.96
N ASP A 193 32.85 7.21 -15.13
CA ASP A 193 33.80 7.07 -16.24
C ASP A 193 33.15 6.52 -17.52
N LYS A 194 31.80 6.25 -17.50
CA LYS A 194 31.05 5.66 -18.60
C LYS A 194 30.03 6.65 -19.14
N VAL A 195 30.42 7.58 -19.99
CA VAL A 195 29.56 8.66 -20.52
C VAL A 195 28.22 8.16 -21.02
N GLU A 196 28.20 7.11 -21.86
CA GLU A 196 26.93 6.56 -22.39
C GLU A 196 25.99 6.06 -21.31
N LYS A 197 26.51 5.44 -20.24
CA LYS A 197 25.68 4.96 -19.13
C LYS A 197 25.09 6.11 -18.32
N CYS A 198 25.86 7.15 -18.09
CA CYS A 198 25.38 8.36 -17.43
C CYS A 198 24.26 9.02 -18.25
N VAL A 199 24.46 9.20 -19.56
CA VAL A 199 23.47 9.80 -20.46
C VAL A 199 22.18 8.97 -20.50
N ARG A 200 22.26 7.65 -20.67
CA ARG A 200 21.10 6.76 -20.66
C ARG A 200 20.40 6.74 -19.29
N GLY A 201 21.18 6.73 -18.21
CA GLY A 201 20.64 6.80 -16.84
C GLY A 201 19.86 8.08 -16.61
N PHE A 202 20.39 9.23 -17.04
CA PHE A 202 19.69 10.49 -16.90
C PHE A 202 18.46 10.59 -17.81
N ALA A 203 18.52 10.07 -19.04
CA ALA A 203 17.36 9.98 -19.92
C ALA A 203 16.23 9.11 -19.36
N LYS A 204 16.55 8.08 -18.55
CA LYS A 204 15.57 7.30 -17.82
C LYS A 204 14.94 8.13 -16.70
N ILE A 205 15.75 8.78 -15.89
CA ILE A 205 15.30 9.66 -14.80
C ILE A 205 14.37 10.77 -15.33
N SER A 206 14.71 11.40 -16.47
CA SER A 206 13.90 12.46 -17.06
C SER A 206 12.50 12.00 -17.52
N ARG A 207 12.24 10.70 -17.60
CA ARG A 207 10.93 10.12 -17.95
C ARG A 207 10.14 9.62 -16.74
N GLU A 208 10.84 9.28 -15.66
CA GLU A 208 10.24 8.62 -14.48
C GLU A 208 9.97 9.60 -13.33
N TYR A 209 10.58 10.77 -13.33
CA TYR A 209 10.52 11.75 -12.25
C TYR A 209 9.91 13.08 -12.70
N THR A 210 9.29 13.81 -11.76
CA THR A 210 8.78 15.17 -12.01
C THR A 210 9.92 16.18 -12.14
N ASP A 211 9.65 17.35 -12.71
CA ASP A 211 10.66 18.39 -12.91
C ASP A 211 11.30 18.85 -11.59
N GLU A 212 10.54 18.94 -10.51
CA GLU A 212 11.03 19.29 -9.18
C GLU A 212 11.96 18.21 -8.61
N GLN A 213 11.59 16.95 -8.81
CA GLN A 213 12.41 15.80 -8.41
C GLN A 213 13.73 15.75 -9.21
N ILE A 214 13.66 16.00 -10.51
CA ILE A 214 14.84 16.07 -11.37
C ILE A 214 15.78 17.19 -10.92
N GLN A 215 15.26 18.38 -10.59
CA GLN A 215 16.07 19.48 -10.06
C GLN A 215 16.75 19.12 -8.74
N LEU A 216 16.07 18.38 -7.86
CA LEU A 216 16.65 17.87 -6.62
C LEU A 216 17.79 16.87 -6.89
N ILE A 217 17.60 15.93 -7.83
CA ILE A 217 18.63 14.97 -8.24
C ILE A 217 19.85 15.72 -8.79
N ILE A 218 19.64 16.65 -9.73
CA ILE A 218 20.72 17.45 -10.34
C ILE A 218 21.56 18.18 -9.28
N LYS A 219 20.91 18.80 -8.27
CA LYS A 219 21.61 19.49 -7.18
C LYS A 219 22.51 18.56 -6.35
N LYS A 220 22.15 17.29 -6.27
CA LYS A 220 22.85 16.29 -5.46
C LYS A 220 23.85 15.46 -6.25
N LEU A 221 23.84 15.51 -7.61
CA LEU A 221 24.81 14.82 -8.43
C LEU A 221 26.24 15.35 -8.21
N PRO A 222 27.27 14.47 -8.22
CA PRO A 222 28.67 14.88 -8.23
C PRO A 222 29.01 15.82 -9.37
N LEU A 223 29.96 16.74 -9.15
CA LEU A 223 30.31 17.78 -10.13
C LEU A 223 30.81 17.17 -11.45
N ASP A 224 31.66 16.15 -11.39
CA ASP A 224 32.19 15.41 -12.54
C ASP A 224 31.06 14.79 -13.40
N VAL A 225 30.04 14.20 -12.76
CA VAL A 225 28.87 13.66 -13.45
C VAL A 225 28.05 14.78 -14.10
N ARG A 226 27.89 15.93 -13.43
CA ARG A 226 27.16 17.08 -13.99
C ARG A 226 27.85 17.64 -15.24
N ILE A 227 29.16 17.73 -15.22
CA ILE A 227 29.96 18.16 -16.39
C ILE A 227 29.76 17.18 -17.56
N ILE A 228 29.86 15.87 -17.31
CA ILE A 228 29.64 14.85 -18.34
C ILE A 228 28.22 14.95 -18.94
N LEU A 229 27.21 15.15 -18.12
CA LEU A 229 25.83 15.25 -18.57
C LEU A 229 25.57 16.56 -19.31
N GLU A 230 26.17 17.67 -18.89
CA GLU A 230 26.08 18.96 -19.58
C GLU A 230 26.61 18.88 -21.01
N ASP A 231 27.76 18.21 -21.20
CA ASP A 231 28.41 18.08 -22.51
C ASP A 231 27.71 17.05 -23.42
N ASN A 232 27.09 16.02 -22.88
CA ASN A 232 26.66 14.84 -23.64
C ASN A 232 25.18 14.53 -23.60
N SER A 233 24.36 15.18 -22.74
CA SER A 233 22.94 14.88 -22.59
C SER A 233 22.04 16.05 -22.92
N LYS A 234 21.25 15.91 -24.00
CA LYS A 234 20.25 16.91 -24.40
C LYS A 234 19.13 17.05 -23.34
N GLU A 235 18.78 15.96 -22.70
CA GLU A 235 17.79 15.93 -21.60
C GLU A 235 18.29 16.74 -20.41
N TYR A 236 19.54 16.57 -20.00
CA TYR A 236 20.13 17.33 -18.89
C TYR A 236 20.20 18.82 -19.20
N GLN A 237 20.61 19.20 -20.41
CA GLN A 237 20.72 20.61 -20.84
C GLN A 237 19.39 21.37 -20.80
N LYS A 238 18.23 20.67 -20.89
CA LYS A 238 16.91 21.29 -20.73
C LYS A 238 16.71 21.79 -19.30
N TYR A 239 17.20 21.04 -18.31
CA TYR A 239 17.03 21.36 -16.88
C TYR A 239 18.13 22.30 -16.36
N SER A 240 19.35 22.25 -16.89
CA SER A 240 20.45 23.12 -16.48
C SER A 240 20.23 24.58 -16.87
N LYS A 241 19.59 24.85 -18.02
CA LYS A 241 19.28 26.20 -18.52
C LYS A 241 18.18 26.93 -17.74
N VAL A 242 17.35 26.23 -16.98
CA VAL A 242 16.28 26.82 -16.16
C VAL A 242 16.84 27.48 -14.91
N SER A 243 18.03 27.07 -14.44
CA SER A 243 18.65 27.60 -13.20
C SER A 243 19.32 28.98 -13.37
N VAL A 244 19.42 29.53 -14.59
CA VAL A 244 20.14 30.79 -14.88
C VAL A 244 19.20 32.00 -15.01
N LYS A 245 17.88 31.77 -14.91
CA LYS A 245 16.89 32.88 -14.93
C LYS A 245 16.29 33.10 -13.55
N ARG A 246 17.10 33.56 -12.61
CA ARG A 246 16.66 34.27 -11.40
C ARG A 246 17.69 35.31 -11.00
#